data_a5f7aca72dcc7b6d30f75121bf1ced8e
#
_entry.id   a5f7aca72dcc7b6d30f75121bf1ced8e
#
_cell.length_a   1.000
_cell.length_b   1.000
_cell.length_c   1.000
_cell.angle_alpha   90.00
_cell.angle_beta   90.00
_cell.angle_gamma   90.00
#
_symmetry.space_group_name_H-M   'P 1'
#
loop_
_entity.id
_entity.type
_entity.pdbx_description
1 polymer ?
#
loop_
_entity_poly.entity_id
_entity_poly.type
_entity_poly.pdbx_seq_one_letter_code
_entity_poly.pdbx_strand_id
1 'polypeptide(L)'
;MPATHPATGTFHALLSGGDRRSIAQSNRAHELQCSPEQVAELAGLTADADSLVVMRAVDLLEKLAHDHPQGVQPHRKLFIDPLADSDRWEIRLQIVRALPLLQWTAIERARVLRILCRDVEHPQKFVRAWALDSLAQFMPHDQALRASVERHLARFEHSGSKALATRAAHIRRRLAATEQQRIRLPGKTP
;
A
#
# COMPACT_ATOMS: atom_id res chain seq x y z
N MET A 1 -24.15 23.81 0.24
CA MET A 1 -23.48 24.06 1.53
C MET A 1 -22.00 23.90 1.29
N PRO A 2 -21.13 24.91 1.49
CA PRO A 2 -19.70 24.72 1.36
C PRO A 2 -19.22 23.81 2.49
N ALA A 3 -18.46 22.75 2.13
CA ALA A 3 -17.80 21.88 3.09
C ALA A 3 -16.80 22.75 3.88
N THR A 4 -16.99 22.88 5.17
CA THR A 4 -16.04 23.51 6.08
C THR A 4 -14.75 22.69 6.09
N HIS A 5 -13.70 23.18 5.47
CA HIS A 5 -12.37 22.61 5.59
C HIS A 5 -11.94 22.68 7.07
N PRO A 6 -11.55 21.55 7.67
CA PRO A 6 -11.02 21.58 9.02
C PRO A 6 -9.73 22.41 9.05
N ALA A 7 -9.56 23.20 10.11
CA ALA A 7 -8.38 24.03 10.33
C ALA A 7 -7.10 23.16 10.45
N THR A 8 -5.96 23.72 10.11
CA THR A 8 -4.62 23.11 10.26
C THR A 8 -4.46 22.57 11.69
N GLY A 9 -4.03 21.33 11.86
CA GLY A 9 -3.92 20.66 13.17
C GLY A 9 -5.09 19.73 13.52
N THR A 10 -6.08 19.59 12.63
CA THR A 10 -7.29 18.79 12.88
C THR A 10 -7.02 17.29 12.84
N PHE A 11 -6.11 16.80 11.98
CA PHE A 11 -5.85 15.37 11.85
C PHE A 11 -5.18 14.78 13.10
N HIS A 12 -4.26 15.51 13.74
CA HIS A 12 -3.67 15.00 14.98
C HIS A 12 -4.74 14.70 16.03
N ALA A 13 -5.70 15.60 16.26
CA ALA A 13 -6.80 15.40 17.20
C ALA A 13 -7.72 14.22 16.78
N LEU A 14 -7.99 14.06 15.47
CA LEU A 14 -8.80 12.96 14.95
C LEU A 14 -8.09 11.61 15.03
N LEU A 15 -6.77 11.59 14.94
CA LEU A 15 -5.96 10.37 14.93
C LEU A 15 -5.42 10.01 16.32
N SER A 16 -5.49 10.93 17.30
CA SER A 16 -5.06 10.70 18.69
C SER A 16 -6.09 9.91 19.50
N GLY A 17 -5.63 9.33 20.63
CA GLY A 17 -6.48 8.65 21.63
C GLY A 17 -7.03 7.30 21.17
N GLY A 18 -7.82 6.66 22.04
CA GLY A 18 -8.35 5.32 21.81
C GLY A 18 -7.29 4.22 21.87
N ASP A 19 -7.67 3.00 21.46
CA ASP A 19 -6.78 1.84 21.42
C ASP A 19 -6.34 1.49 19.98
N ARG A 20 -5.44 0.51 19.85
CA ARG A 20 -4.96 0.02 18.54
C ARG A 20 -6.05 -0.53 17.61
N ARG A 21 -7.22 -0.88 18.14
CA ARG A 21 -8.35 -1.45 17.38
C ARG A 21 -9.30 -0.36 16.90
N SER A 22 -9.21 0.85 17.47
CA SER A 22 -10.07 1.97 17.13
C SER A 22 -9.58 2.64 15.83
N ILE A 23 -10.12 2.21 14.70
CA ILE A 23 -9.95 2.86 13.38
C ILE A 23 -11.12 3.83 13.07
N ALA A 24 -12.09 3.95 13.98
CA ALA A 24 -13.35 4.67 13.72
C ALA A 24 -13.15 6.12 13.29
N GLN A 25 -12.15 6.81 13.82
CA GLN A 25 -11.86 8.18 13.43
C GLN A 25 -11.08 8.28 12.12
N SER A 26 -10.25 7.29 11.78
CA SER A 26 -9.58 7.21 10.47
C SER A 26 -10.59 7.08 9.32
N ASN A 27 -11.69 6.34 9.52
CA ASN A 27 -12.73 6.23 8.50
C ASN A 27 -13.45 7.57 8.29
N ARG A 28 -13.75 8.34 9.35
CA ARG A 28 -14.31 9.70 9.21
C ARG A 28 -13.34 10.65 8.51
N ALA A 29 -12.04 10.56 8.80
CA ALA A 29 -11.03 11.35 8.13
C ALA A 29 -10.91 11.00 6.63
N HIS A 30 -11.13 9.72 6.26
CA HIS A 30 -11.13 9.29 4.86
C HIS A 30 -12.31 9.85 4.04
N GLU A 31 -13.46 10.10 4.69
CA GLU A 31 -14.62 10.74 4.05
C GLU A 31 -14.40 12.22 3.74
N LEU A 32 -13.34 12.83 4.29
CA LEU A 32 -12.97 14.22 3.99
C LEU A 32 -12.25 14.28 2.64
N GLN A 33 -12.67 15.20 1.78
CA GLN A 33 -11.88 15.55 0.59
C GLN A 33 -10.60 16.24 1.05
N CYS A 34 -9.47 15.53 1.01
CA CYS A 34 -8.21 16.06 1.47
C CYS A 34 -7.62 17.03 0.45
N SER A 35 -7.45 18.29 0.85
CA SER A 35 -6.64 19.26 0.09
C SER A 35 -5.16 18.85 0.10
N PRO A 36 -4.32 19.40 -0.80
CA PRO A 36 -2.87 19.18 -0.78
C PRO A 36 -2.23 19.50 0.58
N GLU A 37 -2.70 20.54 1.27
CA GLU A 37 -2.22 20.96 2.60
C GLU A 37 -2.56 19.93 3.66
N GLN A 38 -3.75 19.33 3.58
CA GLN A 38 -4.20 18.29 4.49
C GLN A 38 -3.43 16.99 4.26
N VAL A 39 -3.12 16.64 3.01
CA VAL A 39 -2.24 15.49 2.73
C VAL A 39 -0.84 15.74 3.25
N ALA A 40 -0.32 16.97 3.15
CA ALA A 40 0.98 17.35 3.72
C ALA A 40 0.97 17.28 5.25
N GLU A 41 -0.11 17.70 5.92
CA GLU A 41 -0.29 17.52 7.36
C GLU A 41 -0.24 16.05 7.76
N LEU A 42 -1.00 15.19 7.07
CA LEU A 42 -0.97 13.73 7.30
C LEU A 42 0.43 13.13 7.07
N ALA A 43 1.12 13.57 6.03
CA ALA A 43 2.49 13.16 5.76
C ALA A 43 3.43 13.56 6.92
N GLY A 44 3.26 14.73 7.51
CA GLY A 44 3.99 15.18 8.69
C GLY A 44 3.74 14.28 9.93
N LEU A 45 2.50 13.84 10.12
CA LEU A 45 2.11 12.96 11.25
C LEU A 45 2.73 11.56 11.19
N THR A 46 3.32 11.17 10.08
CA THR A 46 4.08 9.90 9.98
C THR A 46 5.37 9.90 10.81
N ALA A 47 5.80 11.06 11.30
CA ALA A 47 6.94 11.23 12.21
C ALA A 47 6.50 11.64 13.63
N ASP A 48 5.22 11.48 13.99
CA ASP A 48 4.69 11.82 15.30
C ASP A 48 5.30 10.95 16.41
N ALA A 49 5.39 11.50 17.63
CA ALA A 49 5.86 10.77 18.80
C ALA A 49 4.87 9.67 19.25
N ASP A 50 3.56 9.89 19.01
CA ASP A 50 2.54 8.89 19.27
C ASP A 50 2.46 7.88 18.12
N SER A 51 2.90 6.71 18.40
CA SER A 51 2.90 5.60 17.45
C SER A 51 1.52 5.16 16.95
N LEU A 52 0.43 5.49 17.65
CA LEU A 52 -0.94 5.27 17.16
C LEU A 52 -1.31 6.32 16.10
N VAL A 53 -0.89 7.56 16.31
CA VAL A 53 -1.04 8.63 15.31
C VAL A 53 -0.29 8.26 14.04
N VAL A 54 0.97 7.82 14.15
CA VAL A 54 1.76 7.35 12.98
C VAL A 54 1.04 6.23 12.23
N MET A 55 0.60 5.19 12.93
CA MET A 55 -0.09 4.04 12.31
C MET A 55 -1.35 4.46 11.55
N ARG A 56 -2.15 5.33 12.15
CA ARG A 56 -3.41 5.83 11.56
C ARG A 56 -3.17 6.80 10.41
N ALA A 57 -2.14 7.65 10.51
CA ALA A 57 -1.74 8.54 9.42
C ALA A 57 -1.31 7.73 8.19
N VAL A 58 -0.51 6.68 8.37
CA VAL A 58 -0.08 5.79 7.27
C VAL A 58 -1.26 5.02 6.68
N ASP A 59 -2.19 4.52 7.50
CA ASP A 59 -3.42 3.86 7.04
C ASP A 59 -4.28 4.82 6.18
N LEU A 60 -4.41 6.06 6.62
CA LEU A 60 -5.17 7.07 5.88
C LEU A 60 -4.48 7.48 4.58
N LEU A 61 -3.15 7.65 4.60
CA LEU A 61 -2.37 7.91 3.37
C LEU A 61 -2.47 6.77 2.35
N GLU A 62 -2.52 5.51 2.80
CA GLU A 62 -2.74 4.35 1.91
C GLU A 62 -4.12 4.41 1.26
N LYS A 63 -5.17 4.69 2.02
CA LYS A 63 -6.53 4.84 1.50
C LYS A 63 -6.62 5.99 0.50
N LEU A 64 -6.01 7.13 0.83
CA LEU A 64 -5.95 8.27 -0.10
C LEU A 64 -5.14 7.95 -1.36
N ALA A 65 -4.07 7.16 -1.25
CA ALA A 65 -3.32 6.71 -2.43
C ALA A 65 -4.17 5.80 -3.34
N HIS A 66 -5.11 5.06 -2.76
CA HIS A 66 -6.05 4.23 -3.53
C HIS A 66 -7.08 5.09 -4.29
N ASP A 67 -7.66 6.09 -3.62
CA ASP A 67 -8.75 6.88 -4.20
C ASP A 67 -8.24 8.11 -4.98
N HIS A 68 -7.15 8.74 -4.50
CA HIS A 68 -6.57 9.97 -5.03
C HIS A 68 -5.04 9.90 -5.11
N PRO A 69 -4.45 8.98 -5.92
CA PRO A 69 -3.00 8.75 -5.94
C PRO A 69 -2.20 10.01 -6.27
N GLN A 70 -2.73 10.91 -7.08
CA GLN A 70 -2.05 12.17 -7.45
C GLN A 70 -1.84 13.09 -6.23
N GLY A 71 -2.77 13.09 -5.27
CA GLY A 71 -2.62 13.88 -4.04
C GLY A 71 -1.50 13.35 -3.14
N VAL A 72 -1.30 12.04 -3.11
CA VAL A 72 -0.26 11.38 -2.28
C VAL A 72 1.10 11.33 -3.00
N GLN A 73 1.11 11.43 -4.32
CA GLN A 73 2.31 11.30 -5.17
C GLN A 73 3.51 12.18 -4.73
N PRO A 74 3.33 13.46 -4.32
CA PRO A 74 4.43 14.29 -3.82
C PRO A 74 5.12 13.71 -2.57
N HIS A 75 4.39 12.94 -1.76
CA HIS A 75 4.85 12.36 -0.50
C HIS A 75 5.31 10.90 -0.62
N ARG A 76 5.38 10.34 -1.84
CA ARG A 76 5.67 8.92 -2.08
C ARG A 76 6.95 8.40 -1.41
N LYS A 77 7.97 9.26 -1.25
CA LYS A 77 9.24 8.86 -0.62
C LYS A 77 9.09 8.38 0.81
N LEU A 78 8.05 8.82 1.54
CA LEU A 78 7.74 8.31 2.88
C LEU A 78 7.59 6.79 2.90
N PHE A 79 7.01 6.21 1.84
CA PHE A 79 6.74 4.78 1.75
C PHE A 79 7.98 3.92 1.45
N ILE A 80 9.04 4.51 0.93
CA ILE A 80 10.27 3.77 0.57
C ILE A 80 11.48 4.11 1.43
N ASP A 81 11.42 5.19 2.21
CA ASP A 81 12.52 5.63 3.07
C ASP A 81 12.22 5.39 4.57
N PRO A 82 11.62 6.32 5.34
CA PRO A 82 11.54 6.13 6.78
C PRO A 82 10.56 5.03 7.20
N LEU A 83 9.43 4.89 6.51
CA LEU A 83 8.37 3.96 6.94
C LEU A 83 8.61 2.51 6.48
N ALA A 84 9.38 2.33 5.40
CA ALA A 84 9.62 1.01 4.83
C ALA A 84 10.35 0.05 5.78
N ASP A 85 11.09 0.56 6.77
CA ASP A 85 11.87 -0.22 7.73
C ASP A 85 11.21 -0.24 9.14
N SER A 86 9.94 0.16 9.24
CA SER A 86 9.20 0.10 10.49
C SER A 86 9.12 -1.32 11.06
N ASP A 87 9.37 -1.49 12.34
CA ASP A 87 9.18 -2.76 13.08
C ASP A 87 7.69 -3.10 13.27
N ARG A 88 6.81 -2.15 13.02
CA ARG A 88 5.37 -2.35 13.16
C ARG A 88 4.79 -2.95 11.90
N TRP A 89 4.28 -4.16 12.03
CA TRP A 89 3.71 -4.89 10.89
C TRP A 89 2.46 -4.19 10.32
N GLU A 90 1.70 -3.42 11.11
CA GLU A 90 0.54 -2.66 10.67
C GLU A 90 0.96 -1.56 9.69
N ILE A 91 2.05 -0.85 9.98
CA ILE A 91 2.64 0.15 9.08
C ILE A 91 3.15 -0.53 7.81
N ARG A 92 3.92 -1.63 7.97
CA ARG A 92 4.43 -2.42 6.84
C ARG A 92 3.32 -2.90 5.91
N LEU A 93 2.19 -3.31 6.48
CA LEU A 93 1.01 -3.72 5.71
C LEU A 93 0.50 -2.59 4.82
N GLN A 94 0.35 -1.38 5.35
CA GLN A 94 -0.11 -0.24 4.56
C GLN A 94 0.93 0.17 3.51
N ILE A 95 2.23 0.11 3.86
CA ILE A 95 3.31 0.37 2.89
C ILE A 95 3.20 -0.55 1.68
N VAL A 96 3.20 -1.87 1.88
CA VAL A 96 3.15 -2.80 0.74
C VAL A 96 1.89 -2.66 -0.11
N ARG A 97 0.78 -2.18 0.44
CA ARG A 97 -0.46 -1.90 -0.28
C ARG A 97 -0.39 -0.60 -1.08
N ALA A 98 0.26 0.44 -0.55
CA ALA A 98 0.39 1.74 -1.21
C ALA A 98 1.38 1.73 -2.38
N LEU A 99 2.46 0.94 -2.29
CA LEU A 99 3.55 0.95 -3.28
C LEU A 99 3.11 0.79 -4.74
N PRO A 100 2.17 -0.10 -5.13
CA PRO A 100 1.76 -0.24 -6.52
C PRO A 100 0.82 0.88 -7.02
N LEU A 101 0.32 1.73 -6.13
CA LEU A 101 -0.63 2.80 -6.45
C LEU A 101 0.06 4.10 -6.90
N LEU A 102 1.38 4.21 -6.66
CA LEU A 102 2.16 5.41 -6.88
C LEU A 102 3.12 5.24 -8.06
N GLN A 103 3.52 6.35 -8.65
CA GLN A 103 4.49 6.37 -9.76
C GLN A 103 5.91 6.51 -9.22
N TRP A 104 6.84 5.76 -9.78
CA TRP A 104 8.22 5.65 -9.33
C TRP A 104 9.21 5.91 -10.46
N THR A 105 10.26 6.65 -10.18
CA THR A 105 11.44 6.69 -11.06
C THR A 105 12.10 5.32 -11.12
N ALA A 106 12.98 5.07 -12.08
CA ALA A 106 13.67 3.77 -12.20
C ALA A 106 14.47 3.41 -10.93
N ILE A 107 15.11 4.39 -10.28
CA ILE A 107 15.88 4.20 -9.04
C ILE A 107 14.95 3.88 -7.87
N GLU A 108 13.86 4.65 -7.71
CA GLU A 108 12.86 4.42 -6.67
C GLU A 108 12.17 3.06 -6.87
N ARG A 109 11.84 2.70 -8.11
CA ARG A 109 11.24 1.41 -8.45
C ARG A 109 12.12 0.23 -8.02
N ALA A 110 13.43 0.30 -8.22
CA ALA A 110 14.34 -0.74 -7.75
C ALA A 110 14.29 -0.89 -6.22
N ARG A 111 14.11 0.21 -5.47
CA ARG A 111 13.91 0.18 -4.02
C ARG A 111 12.55 -0.40 -3.63
N VAL A 112 11.48 -0.01 -4.32
CA VAL A 112 10.13 -0.60 -4.15
C VAL A 112 10.17 -2.12 -4.30
N LEU A 113 10.79 -2.63 -5.36
CA LEU A 113 10.88 -4.07 -5.59
C LEU A 113 11.69 -4.78 -4.50
N ARG A 114 12.77 -4.18 -3.99
CA ARG A 114 13.53 -4.75 -2.86
C ARG A 114 12.68 -4.83 -1.59
N ILE A 115 11.88 -3.78 -1.28
CA ILE A 115 10.96 -3.77 -0.14
C ILE A 115 9.94 -4.89 -0.28
N LEU A 116 9.28 -5.00 -1.43
CA LEU A 116 8.28 -6.03 -1.69
C LEU A 116 8.88 -7.45 -1.61
N CYS A 117 10.04 -7.69 -2.22
CA CYS A 117 10.73 -8.98 -2.14
C CYS A 117 11.12 -9.36 -0.71
N ARG A 118 11.55 -8.40 0.12
CA ARG A 118 11.80 -8.63 1.54
C ARG A 118 10.51 -9.00 2.27
N ASP A 119 9.43 -8.28 2.01
CA ASP A 119 8.18 -8.38 2.77
C ASP A 119 7.31 -9.59 2.38
N VAL A 120 7.57 -10.22 1.24
CA VAL A 120 7.01 -11.54 0.92
C VAL A 120 7.49 -12.61 1.93
N GLU A 121 8.59 -12.40 2.62
CA GLU A 121 9.12 -13.27 3.67
C GLU A 121 8.80 -12.80 5.10
N HIS A 122 8.02 -11.74 5.26
CA HIS A 122 7.71 -11.15 6.57
C HIS A 122 7.03 -12.18 7.51
N PRO A 123 7.29 -12.17 8.84
CA PRO A 123 6.66 -13.09 9.80
C PRO A 123 5.12 -13.02 9.78
N GLN A 124 4.56 -11.83 9.64
CA GLN A 124 3.11 -11.63 9.59
C GLN A 124 2.52 -12.00 8.23
N LYS A 125 1.60 -12.98 8.24
CA LYS A 125 0.94 -13.51 7.03
C LYS A 125 0.22 -12.44 6.19
N PHE A 126 -0.32 -11.40 6.81
CA PHE A 126 -1.02 -10.34 6.09
C PHE A 126 -0.04 -9.47 5.29
N VAL A 127 1.11 -9.11 5.87
CA VAL A 127 2.17 -8.39 5.14
C VAL A 127 2.66 -9.23 3.96
N ARG A 128 2.96 -10.54 4.19
CA ARG A 128 3.37 -11.47 3.12
C ARG A 128 2.36 -11.52 1.98
N ALA A 129 1.07 -11.70 2.32
CA ALA A 129 0.00 -11.81 1.34
C ALA A 129 -0.10 -10.58 0.44
N TRP A 130 -0.06 -9.39 1.04
CA TRP A 130 -0.16 -8.15 0.30
C TRP A 130 1.15 -7.77 -0.42
N ALA A 131 2.32 -8.08 0.15
CA ALA A 131 3.59 -7.88 -0.53
C ALA A 131 3.66 -8.68 -1.85
N LEU A 132 3.20 -9.95 -1.84
CA LEU A 132 3.13 -10.74 -3.07
C LEU A 132 2.10 -10.19 -4.06
N ASP A 133 0.93 -9.73 -3.57
CA ASP A 133 -0.09 -9.12 -4.41
C ASP A 133 0.46 -7.88 -5.13
N SER A 134 1.15 -7.03 -4.40
CA SER A 134 1.78 -5.82 -4.92
C SER A 134 2.92 -6.15 -5.89
N LEU A 135 3.78 -7.10 -5.55
CA LEU A 135 4.86 -7.54 -6.44
C LEU A 135 4.31 -8.06 -7.78
N ALA A 136 3.20 -8.81 -7.75
CA ALA A 136 2.54 -9.31 -8.94
C ALA A 136 1.96 -8.20 -9.83
N GLN A 137 1.69 -7.00 -9.30
CA GLN A 137 1.25 -5.85 -10.10
C GLN A 137 2.38 -5.24 -10.92
N PHE A 138 3.64 -5.38 -10.48
CA PHE A 138 4.81 -4.94 -11.27
C PHE A 138 5.23 -5.96 -12.34
N MET A 139 4.79 -7.21 -12.24
CA MET A 139 5.21 -8.31 -13.13
C MET A 139 4.90 -8.07 -14.63
N PRO A 140 3.77 -7.47 -15.04
CA PRO A 140 3.49 -7.22 -16.46
C PRO A 140 4.53 -6.33 -17.15
N HIS A 141 5.21 -5.49 -16.37
CA HIS A 141 6.24 -4.54 -16.83
C HIS A 141 7.66 -5.02 -16.54
N ASP A 142 7.82 -6.24 -15.98
CA ASP A 142 9.13 -6.77 -15.57
C ASP A 142 9.14 -8.30 -15.59
N GLN A 143 9.59 -8.85 -16.70
CA GLN A 143 9.64 -10.32 -16.91
C GLN A 143 10.56 -11.03 -15.90
N ALA A 144 11.59 -10.34 -15.36
CA ALA A 144 12.48 -10.94 -14.36
C ALA A 144 11.75 -11.27 -13.05
N LEU A 145 10.65 -10.59 -12.76
CA LEU A 145 9.82 -10.88 -11.58
C LEU A 145 8.97 -12.16 -11.73
N ARG A 146 8.69 -12.60 -12.96
CA ARG A 146 7.76 -13.72 -13.22
C ARG A 146 8.14 -14.98 -12.43
N ALA A 147 9.36 -15.44 -12.56
CA ALA A 147 9.82 -16.66 -11.89
C ALA A 147 9.75 -16.54 -10.36
N SER A 148 10.04 -15.36 -9.81
CA SER A 148 9.94 -15.11 -8.37
C SER A 148 8.49 -15.13 -7.89
N VAL A 149 7.60 -14.41 -8.57
CA VAL A 149 6.17 -14.36 -8.25
C VAL A 149 5.55 -15.76 -8.31
N GLU A 150 5.80 -16.54 -9.38
CA GLU A 150 5.27 -17.89 -9.54
C GLU A 150 5.72 -18.82 -8.41
N ARG A 151 6.99 -18.76 -8.01
CA ARG A 151 7.52 -19.56 -6.90
C ARG A 151 6.82 -19.22 -5.58
N HIS A 152 6.60 -17.92 -5.30
CA HIS A 152 5.90 -17.50 -4.08
C HIS A 152 4.42 -17.86 -4.12
N LEU A 153 3.75 -17.78 -5.27
CA LEU A 153 2.37 -18.23 -5.44
C LEU A 153 2.22 -19.70 -5.10
N ALA A 154 3.05 -20.57 -5.70
CA ALA A 154 3.05 -22.00 -5.40
C ALA A 154 3.28 -22.29 -3.91
N ARG A 155 4.23 -21.58 -3.27
CA ARG A 155 4.49 -21.72 -1.84
C ARG A 155 3.30 -21.29 -0.98
N PHE A 156 2.59 -20.23 -1.36
CA PHE A 156 1.41 -19.74 -0.62
C PHE A 156 0.22 -20.70 -0.75
N GLU A 157 0.02 -21.30 -1.92
CA GLU A 157 -1.01 -22.31 -2.18
C GLU A 157 -0.84 -23.54 -1.26
N HIS A 158 0.40 -23.94 -1.01
CA HIS A 158 0.74 -25.13 -0.20
C HIS A 158 1.11 -24.78 1.27
N SER A 159 0.93 -23.53 1.71
CA SER A 159 1.39 -23.07 3.04
C SER A 159 0.56 -23.55 4.23
N GLY A 160 -0.58 -24.24 4.02
CA GLY A 160 -1.56 -24.55 5.07
C GLY A 160 -2.33 -23.32 5.60
N SER A 161 -1.98 -22.11 5.21
CA SER A 161 -2.66 -20.89 5.61
C SER A 161 -3.78 -20.52 4.64
N LYS A 162 -5.04 -20.62 5.08
CA LYS A 162 -6.20 -20.19 4.29
C LYS A 162 -6.05 -18.78 3.72
N ALA A 163 -5.51 -17.83 4.51
CA ALA A 163 -5.34 -16.46 4.08
C ALA A 163 -4.34 -16.32 2.92
N LEU A 164 -3.20 -17.03 2.98
CA LEU A 164 -2.19 -17.02 1.91
C LEU A 164 -2.70 -17.72 0.66
N ALA A 165 -3.30 -18.89 0.79
CA ALA A 165 -3.87 -19.63 -0.32
C ALA A 165 -4.98 -18.85 -1.04
N THR A 166 -5.88 -18.20 -0.29
CA THR A 166 -6.93 -17.33 -0.86
C THR A 166 -6.32 -16.17 -1.63
N ARG A 167 -5.27 -15.52 -1.10
CA ARG A 167 -4.60 -14.42 -1.79
C ARG A 167 -3.89 -14.90 -3.06
N ALA A 168 -3.20 -16.03 -3.01
CA ALA A 168 -2.56 -16.62 -4.19
C ALA A 168 -3.58 -16.92 -5.31
N ALA A 169 -4.71 -17.51 -4.97
CA ALA A 169 -5.80 -17.77 -5.93
C ALA A 169 -6.37 -16.47 -6.53
N HIS A 170 -6.48 -15.40 -5.74
CA HIS A 170 -6.89 -14.09 -6.23
C HIS A 170 -5.89 -13.51 -7.23
N ILE A 171 -4.60 -13.54 -6.89
CA ILE A 171 -3.53 -13.05 -7.77
C ILE A 171 -3.52 -13.83 -9.08
N ARG A 172 -3.61 -15.18 -9.06
CA ARG A 172 -3.65 -16.00 -10.28
C ARG A 172 -4.80 -15.63 -11.19
N ARG A 173 -6.01 -15.43 -10.63
CA ARG A 173 -7.18 -15.02 -11.43
C ARG A 173 -6.95 -13.66 -12.10
N ARG A 174 -6.37 -12.69 -11.38
CA ARG A 174 -6.06 -11.37 -11.95
C ARG A 174 -5.02 -11.47 -13.06
N LEU A 175 -3.95 -12.23 -12.87
CA LEU A 175 -2.91 -12.42 -13.88
C LEU A 175 -3.46 -13.10 -15.13
N ALA A 176 -4.29 -14.12 -14.99
CA ALA A 176 -4.95 -14.80 -16.11
C ALA A 176 -5.88 -13.86 -16.89
N ALA A 177 -6.66 -13.02 -16.20
CA ALA A 177 -7.53 -12.03 -16.84
C ALA A 177 -6.73 -10.99 -17.63
N THR A 178 -5.61 -10.50 -17.08
CA THR A 178 -4.71 -9.55 -17.76
C THR A 178 -4.10 -10.16 -19.02
N GLU A 179 -3.66 -11.41 -18.97
CA GLU A 179 -3.10 -12.09 -20.14
C GLU A 179 -4.15 -12.34 -21.22
N GLN A 180 -5.36 -12.74 -20.86
CA GLN A 180 -6.48 -12.89 -21.80
C GLN A 180 -6.82 -11.57 -22.49
N GLN A 181 -6.80 -10.45 -21.76
CA GLN A 181 -7.05 -9.13 -22.31
C GLN A 181 -5.94 -8.71 -23.30
N ARG A 182 -4.68 -9.03 -22.99
CA ARG A 182 -3.53 -8.78 -23.85
C ARG A 182 -3.59 -9.56 -25.17
N ILE A 183 -4.06 -10.81 -25.12
CA ILE A 183 -4.25 -11.65 -26.31
C ILE A 183 -5.39 -11.11 -27.19
N ARG A 184 -6.47 -10.61 -26.58
CA ARG A 184 -7.65 -10.10 -27.32
C ARG A 184 -7.41 -8.75 -28.00
N LEU A 185 -6.42 -7.96 -27.54
CA LEU A 185 -6.09 -6.64 -28.06
C LEU A 185 -4.60 -6.56 -28.48
N PRO A 186 -4.16 -7.36 -29.45
CA PRO A 186 -2.78 -7.29 -29.93
C PRO A 186 -2.58 -5.93 -30.63
N GLY A 187 -1.76 -5.06 -30.05
CA GLY A 187 -1.33 -3.81 -30.69
C GLY A 187 -1.63 -2.49 -29.96
N LYS A 188 -2.20 -2.50 -28.77
CA LYS A 188 -2.23 -1.32 -27.89
C LYS A 188 -1.28 -1.54 -26.71
N THR A 189 0.00 -1.31 -26.96
CA THR A 189 0.98 -1.10 -25.86
C THR A 189 0.81 0.33 -25.38
N PRO A 190 0.71 0.59 -24.05
CA PRO A 190 0.65 1.92 -23.49
C PRO A 190 1.96 2.69 -23.68
#